data_7e2516ab17e0fb17650154c7f131df62
#
_entry.id   7e2516ab17e0fb17650154c7f131df62
#
_cell.length_a   1.000
_cell.length_b   1.000
_cell.length_c   1.000
_cell.angle_alpha   90.00
_cell.angle_beta   90.00
_cell.angle_gamma   90.00
#
_symmetry.space_group_name_H-M   'P 1'
#
loop_
_entity.id
_entity.type
_entity.pdbx_description
1 polymer ?
#
loop_
_entity_poly.entity_id
_entity_poly.type
_entity_poly.pdbx_seq_one_letter_code
_entity_poly.pdbx_strand_id
1 'polypeptide(L)'
;MRTIGVDEAGRGPLVGSVVAAAVILPPNFHLYGLTDSKKLSEKKRDSLYQQITDQCYWSVAEANSIEIDQLNILQATMLAMKRAIIDLQEEYFKYRGNTIFNVIVDGNHCPDIANCMAIIKGDLSEPTISAASIIAKVTRDRQMSELDSQYPQYGFAQHKGYGTQKHLIALSKYGPIQGIHRHTFGPIKEFI
;
A
#
# COMPACT_ATOMS: atom_id res chain seq x y z
N MET A 1 -25.40 -5.19 2.83
CA MET A 1 -24.23 -4.51 3.40
C MET A 1 -22.98 -5.31 3.06
N ARG A 2 -21.88 -4.66 2.68
CA ARG A 2 -20.59 -5.28 2.33
C ARG A 2 -19.48 -4.66 3.16
N THR A 3 -18.43 -5.41 3.43
CA THR A 3 -17.26 -4.91 4.14
C THR A 3 -16.12 -4.66 3.15
N ILE A 4 -15.53 -3.46 3.20
CA ILE A 4 -14.29 -3.10 2.52
C ILE A 4 -13.16 -3.20 3.54
N GLY A 5 -12.17 -4.03 3.29
CA GLY A 5 -10.92 -4.07 4.06
C GLY A 5 -9.85 -3.23 3.37
N VAL A 6 -9.08 -2.48 4.14
CA VAL A 6 -8.08 -1.54 3.62
C VAL A 6 -6.77 -1.68 4.39
N ASP A 7 -5.66 -1.67 3.66
CA ASP A 7 -4.31 -1.63 4.23
C ASP A 7 -3.36 -0.86 3.32
N GLU A 8 -2.17 -0.50 3.82
CA GLU A 8 -1.16 0.21 3.07
C GLU A 8 0.20 -0.49 3.08
N ALA A 9 1.01 -0.12 2.10
CA ALA A 9 2.44 -0.46 2.04
C ALA A 9 3.28 0.77 1.70
N GLY A 10 4.48 0.85 2.26
CA GLY A 10 5.45 1.88 1.87
C GLY A 10 5.47 3.12 2.75
N ARG A 11 5.06 3.07 4.02
CA ARG A 11 5.17 4.24 4.93
C ARG A 11 6.61 4.54 5.33
N GLY A 12 7.41 3.52 5.66
CA GLY A 12 8.78 3.67 6.16
C GLY A 12 9.89 3.93 5.14
N PRO A 13 9.79 3.53 3.86
CA PRO A 13 10.81 3.79 2.85
C PRO A 13 11.07 5.28 2.61
N LEU A 14 12.30 5.59 2.15
CA LEU A 14 12.75 6.94 1.79
C LEU A 14 12.32 7.37 0.38
N VAL A 15 11.71 6.48 -0.39
CA VAL A 15 11.48 6.58 -1.85
C VAL A 15 10.07 6.18 -2.21
N GLY A 16 9.51 6.88 -3.20
CA GLY A 16 8.26 6.52 -3.88
C GLY A 16 7.01 6.73 -3.06
N SER A 17 5.89 6.30 -3.61
CA SER A 17 4.56 6.49 -3.05
C SER A 17 4.31 5.65 -1.80
N VAL A 18 3.37 6.06 -0.95
CA VAL A 18 2.63 5.13 -0.11
C VAL A 18 1.46 4.58 -0.91
N VAL A 19 1.30 3.28 -0.93
CA VAL A 19 0.28 2.56 -1.71
C VAL A 19 -0.75 2.00 -0.75
N ALA A 20 -2.03 2.28 -0.97
CA ALA A 20 -3.14 1.68 -0.25
C ALA A 20 -3.97 0.80 -1.19
N ALA A 21 -4.50 -0.28 -0.66
CA ALA A 21 -5.44 -1.14 -1.36
C ALA A 21 -6.73 -1.28 -0.58
N ALA A 22 -7.84 -1.40 -1.29
CA ALA A 22 -9.15 -1.69 -0.76
C ALA A 22 -9.69 -2.97 -1.41
N VAL A 23 -10.30 -3.86 -0.62
CA VAL A 23 -10.76 -5.17 -1.10
C VAL A 23 -12.14 -5.49 -0.53
N ILE A 24 -13.02 -6.06 -1.38
CA ILE A 24 -14.27 -6.72 -0.96
C ILE A 24 -14.16 -8.19 -1.32
N LEU A 25 -14.24 -9.05 -0.31
CA LEU A 25 -14.29 -10.48 -0.52
C LEU A 25 -15.70 -10.93 -0.91
N PRO A 26 -15.87 -11.84 -1.90
CA PRO A 26 -17.15 -12.45 -2.17
C PRO A 26 -17.59 -13.37 -1.01
N PRO A 27 -18.90 -13.67 -0.88
CA PRO A 27 -19.37 -14.65 0.10
C PRO A 27 -18.64 -15.99 -0.10
N ASN A 28 -18.27 -16.63 1.01
CA ASN A 28 -17.59 -17.93 1.02
C ASN A 28 -16.19 -17.96 0.37
N PHE A 29 -15.58 -16.79 0.17
CA PHE A 29 -14.19 -16.73 -0.28
C PHE A 29 -13.24 -17.05 0.88
N HIS A 30 -12.42 -18.07 0.70
CA HIS A 30 -11.42 -18.47 1.69
C HIS A 30 -10.02 -18.40 1.08
N LEU A 31 -9.20 -17.50 1.63
CA LEU A 31 -7.77 -17.45 1.32
C LEU A 31 -7.01 -18.44 2.19
N TYR A 32 -6.76 -19.63 1.66
CA TYR A 32 -5.96 -20.63 2.37
C TYR A 32 -4.49 -20.21 2.47
N GLY A 33 -3.98 -20.17 3.71
CA GLY A 33 -2.59 -19.81 4.01
C GLY A 33 -2.35 -18.32 4.14
N LEU A 34 -3.41 -17.54 4.39
CA LEU A 34 -3.29 -16.15 4.77
C LEU A 34 -2.69 -16.07 6.17
N THR A 35 -1.53 -15.48 6.26
CA THR A 35 -0.87 -15.07 7.49
C THR A 35 -0.31 -13.67 7.26
N ASP A 36 0.34 -13.09 8.24
CA ASP A 36 1.08 -11.83 8.10
C ASP A 36 1.82 -11.76 6.75
N SER A 37 1.40 -10.86 5.88
CA SER A 37 1.94 -10.72 4.51
C SER A 37 3.46 -10.54 4.49
N LYS A 38 4.03 -9.99 5.58
CA LYS A 38 5.47 -9.78 5.76
C LYS A 38 6.24 -11.08 6.02
N LYS A 39 5.56 -12.13 6.53
CA LYS A 39 6.14 -13.45 6.78
C LYS A 39 6.03 -14.39 5.59
N LEU A 40 5.22 -14.07 4.60
CA LEU A 40 5.06 -14.86 3.39
C LEU A 40 6.28 -14.70 2.47
N SER A 41 6.68 -15.80 1.79
CA SER A 41 7.62 -15.68 0.69
C SER A 41 7.02 -14.89 -0.47
N GLU A 42 7.87 -14.28 -1.29
CA GLU A 42 7.44 -13.51 -2.48
C GLU A 42 6.54 -14.37 -3.40
N LYS A 43 6.98 -15.59 -3.72
CA LYS A 43 6.20 -16.54 -4.53
C LYS A 43 4.81 -16.83 -3.95
N LYS A 44 4.69 -16.95 -2.64
CA LYS A 44 3.38 -17.17 -1.99
C LYS A 44 2.51 -15.93 -2.04
N ARG A 45 3.10 -14.72 -1.84
CA ARG A 45 2.38 -13.44 -1.99
C ARG A 45 1.87 -13.25 -3.40
N ASP A 46 2.67 -13.52 -4.42
CA ASP A 46 2.25 -13.41 -5.83
C ASP A 46 1.11 -14.37 -6.15
N SER A 47 1.17 -15.62 -5.64
CA SER A 47 0.07 -16.57 -5.81
C SER A 47 -1.23 -16.10 -5.16
N LEU A 48 -1.16 -15.50 -3.96
CA LEU A 48 -2.32 -14.95 -3.28
C LEU A 48 -2.83 -13.66 -3.97
N TYR A 49 -1.92 -12.81 -4.41
CA TYR A 49 -2.24 -11.62 -5.21
C TYR A 49 -3.10 -12.01 -6.42
N GLN A 50 -2.66 -13.00 -7.20
CA GLN A 50 -3.41 -13.47 -8.37
C GLN A 50 -4.80 -13.99 -7.98
N GLN A 51 -4.92 -14.80 -6.91
CA GLN A 51 -6.21 -15.29 -6.44
C GLN A 51 -7.17 -14.16 -6.03
N ILE A 52 -6.63 -13.13 -5.35
CA ILE A 52 -7.44 -11.98 -4.93
C ILE A 52 -7.88 -11.16 -6.15
N THR A 53 -6.97 -10.87 -7.06
CA THR A 53 -7.28 -10.04 -8.25
C THR A 53 -8.25 -10.70 -9.20
N ASP A 54 -8.22 -12.03 -9.29
CA ASP A 54 -9.12 -12.79 -10.18
C ASP A 54 -10.53 -12.97 -9.60
N GLN A 55 -10.69 -12.95 -8.27
CA GLN A 55 -11.94 -13.39 -7.63
C GLN A 55 -12.62 -12.33 -6.76
N CYS A 56 -11.93 -11.25 -6.41
CA CYS A 56 -12.44 -10.22 -5.52
C CYS A 56 -12.63 -8.89 -6.24
N TYR A 57 -13.44 -7.99 -5.68
CA TYR A 57 -13.40 -6.58 -6.05
C TYR A 57 -12.26 -5.91 -5.29
N TRP A 58 -11.44 -5.18 -6.00
CA TRP A 58 -10.29 -4.51 -5.40
C TRP A 58 -9.95 -3.22 -6.13
N SER A 59 -9.29 -2.32 -5.45
CA SER A 59 -8.70 -1.12 -6.02
C SER A 59 -7.37 -0.82 -5.34
N VAL A 60 -6.55 -0.04 -6.00
CA VAL A 60 -5.28 0.47 -5.47
C VAL A 60 -5.20 1.95 -5.79
N ALA A 61 -4.79 2.72 -4.80
CA ALA A 61 -4.45 4.12 -4.98
C ALA A 61 -3.18 4.46 -4.21
N GLU A 62 -2.61 5.61 -4.51
CA GLU A 62 -1.35 6.03 -3.92
C GLU A 62 -1.35 7.52 -3.57
N ALA A 63 -0.43 7.90 -2.69
CA ALA A 63 0.05 9.24 -2.54
C ALA A 63 1.56 9.26 -2.80
N ASN A 64 1.99 10.09 -3.74
CA ASN A 64 3.37 10.13 -4.21
C ASN A 64 4.32 10.83 -3.22
N SER A 65 5.62 10.83 -3.52
CA SER A 65 6.63 11.44 -2.65
C SER A 65 6.40 12.94 -2.42
N ILE A 66 5.90 13.66 -3.41
CA ILE A 66 5.60 15.11 -3.31
C ILE A 66 4.42 15.32 -2.35
N GLU A 67 3.35 14.54 -2.48
CA GLU A 67 2.21 14.60 -1.57
C GLU A 67 2.60 14.21 -0.14
N ILE A 68 3.49 13.22 0.02
CA ILE A 68 4.04 12.83 1.32
C ILE A 68 4.82 13.99 1.95
N ASP A 69 5.64 14.68 1.18
CA ASP A 69 6.42 15.82 1.65
C ASP A 69 5.53 17.03 2.04
N GLN A 70 4.40 17.22 1.35
CA GLN A 70 3.44 18.29 1.64
C GLN A 70 2.54 17.99 2.84
N LEU A 71 2.07 16.76 2.96
CA LEU A 71 1.01 16.37 3.91
C LEU A 71 1.54 15.70 5.18
N ASN A 72 2.75 15.19 5.19
CA ASN A 72 3.35 14.15 6.03
C ASN A 72 2.83 12.74 5.71
N ILE A 73 3.58 11.71 6.18
CA ILE A 73 3.29 10.31 5.83
C ILE A 73 1.93 9.82 6.36
N LEU A 74 1.47 10.30 7.52
CA LEU A 74 0.18 9.88 8.07
C LEU A 74 -0.96 10.39 7.19
N GLN A 75 -0.97 11.68 6.87
CA GLN A 75 -2.03 12.28 6.05
C GLN A 75 -2.00 11.78 4.61
N ALA A 76 -0.81 11.56 4.04
CA ALA A 76 -0.65 10.93 2.73
C ALA A 76 -1.17 9.48 2.71
N THR A 77 -0.97 8.72 3.79
CA THR A 77 -1.56 7.38 3.94
C THR A 77 -3.08 7.45 3.96
N MET A 78 -3.67 8.36 4.75
CA MET A 78 -5.12 8.55 4.80
C MET A 78 -5.68 8.97 3.43
N LEU A 79 -4.97 9.81 2.70
CA LEU A 79 -5.34 10.22 1.35
C LEU A 79 -5.34 9.03 0.37
N ALA A 80 -4.29 8.20 0.38
CA ALA A 80 -4.21 7.00 -0.46
C ALA A 80 -5.34 6.00 -0.14
N MET A 81 -5.60 5.76 1.16
CA MET A 81 -6.72 4.91 1.60
C MET A 81 -8.08 5.45 1.15
N LYS A 82 -8.31 6.76 1.31
CA LYS A 82 -9.55 7.42 0.87
C LYS A 82 -9.76 7.23 -0.63
N ARG A 83 -8.75 7.45 -1.44
CA ARG A 83 -8.77 7.25 -2.90
C ARG A 83 -9.13 5.81 -3.23
N ALA A 84 -8.43 4.83 -2.67
CA ALA A 84 -8.69 3.42 -2.92
C ALA A 84 -10.12 3.01 -2.55
N ILE A 85 -10.66 3.49 -1.42
CA ILE A 85 -12.03 3.19 -1.00
C ILE A 85 -13.04 3.78 -2.00
N ILE A 86 -12.87 5.04 -2.40
CA ILE A 86 -13.80 5.72 -3.32
C ILE A 86 -13.79 5.00 -4.68
N ASP A 87 -12.62 4.72 -5.24
CA ASP A 87 -12.46 4.04 -6.52
C ASP A 87 -13.15 2.66 -6.50
N LEU A 88 -12.97 1.89 -5.42
CA LEU A 88 -13.62 0.60 -5.26
C LEU A 88 -15.14 0.72 -5.15
N GLN A 89 -15.65 1.69 -4.40
CA GLN A 89 -17.08 1.93 -4.26
C GLN A 89 -17.72 2.30 -5.59
N GLU A 90 -17.10 3.21 -6.35
CA GLU A 90 -17.58 3.63 -7.65
C GLU A 90 -17.61 2.47 -8.65
N GLU A 91 -16.56 1.66 -8.69
CA GLU A 91 -16.52 0.48 -9.56
C GLU A 91 -17.57 -0.55 -9.14
N TYR A 92 -17.71 -0.82 -7.86
CA TYR A 92 -18.71 -1.76 -7.37
C TYR A 92 -20.15 -1.31 -7.72
N PHE A 93 -20.45 -0.01 -7.61
CA PHE A 93 -21.77 0.53 -7.96
C PHE A 93 -22.13 0.35 -9.43
N LYS A 94 -21.18 0.46 -10.34
CA LYS A 94 -21.39 0.24 -11.77
C LYS A 94 -21.92 -1.16 -12.09
N TYR A 95 -21.45 -2.17 -11.34
CA TYR A 95 -21.77 -3.57 -11.62
C TYR A 95 -22.84 -4.17 -10.71
N ARG A 96 -23.04 -3.64 -9.52
CA ARG A 96 -23.86 -4.25 -8.46
C ARG A 96 -24.95 -3.33 -7.90
N GLY A 97 -24.97 -2.07 -8.32
CA GLY A 97 -25.92 -1.07 -7.81
C GLY A 97 -25.60 -0.59 -6.41
N ASN A 98 -26.44 0.30 -5.88
CA ASN A 98 -26.20 0.94 -4.60
C ASN A 98 -26.13 -0.06 -3.45
N THR A 99 -25.09 0.05 -2.66
CA THR A 99 -24.80 -0.79 -1.50
C THR A 99 -24.25 0.07 -0.36
N ILE A 100 -24.64 -0.26 0.88
CA ILE A 100 -24.02 0.34 2.05
C ILE A 100 -22.77 -0.47 2.40
N PHE A 101 -21.66 0.23 2.57
CA PHE A 101 -20.39 -0.37 2.97
C PHE A 101 -20.06 -0.07 4.43
N ASN A 102 -19.52 -1.07 5.12
CA ASN A 102 -18.67 -0.87 6.29
C ASN A 102 -17.24 -0.89 5.82
N VAL A 103 -16.43 0.07 6.25
CA VAL A 103 -15.00 0.13 5.95
C VAL A 103 -14.23 -0.23 7.20
N ILE A 104 -13.29 -1.16 7.08
CA ILE A 104 -12.34 -1.51 8.13
C ILE A 104 -10.92 -1.31 7.62
N VAL A 105 -10.09 -0.62 8.39
CA VAL A 105 -8.71 -0.30 8.00
C VAL A 105 -7.71 -0.86 8.99
N ASP A 106 -6.54 -1.27 8.53
CA ASP A 106 -5.46 -1.63 9.45
C ASP A 106 -4.92 -0.40 10.18
N GLY A 107 -4.59 -0.57 11.46
CA GLY A 107 -3.99 0.48 12.29
C GLY A 107 -4.96 1.15 13.26
N ASN A 108 -4.71 2.43 13.55
CA ASN A 108 -5.42 3.19 14.59
C ASN A 108 -6.06 4.51 14.09
N HIS A 109 -6.05 4.75 12.79
CA HIS A 109 -6.62 5.93 12.16
C HIS A 109 -7.53 5.55 11.00
N CYS A 110 -8.63 6.27 10.86
CA CYS A 110 -9.52 6.16 9.70
C CYS A 110 -9.31 7.33 8.75
N PRO A 111 -9.33 7.10 7.43
CA PRO A 111 -9.52 8.19 6.48
C PRO A 111 -10.91 8.83 6.67
N ASP A 112 -11.09 10.03 6.16
CA ASP A 112 -12.37 10.75 6.16
C ASP A 112 -13.36 10.05 5.19
N ILE A 113 -13.94 8.94 5.66
CA ILE A 113 -14.93 8.09 4.97
C ILE A 113 -15.99 7.67 5.97
N ALA A 114 -17.25 7.70 5.55
CA ALA A 114 -18.36 7.27 6.38
C ALA A 114 -18.28 5.76 6.72
N ASN A 115 -18.75 5.38 7.90
CA ASN A 115 -18.77 4.00 8.40
C ASN A 115 -17.40 3.32 8.41
N CYS A 116 -16.34 4.07 8.71
CA CYS A 116 -14.96 3.56 8.80
C CYS A 116 -14.61 3.25 10.27
N MET A 117 -13.96 2.10 10.48
CA MET A 117 -13.42 1.66 11.75
C MET A 117 -11.98 1.19 11.60
N ALA A 118 -11.09 1.68 12.45
CA ALA A 118 -9.69 1.25 12.51
C ALA A 118 -9.55 0.00 13.40
N ILE A 119 -8.78 -0.99 12.94
CA ILE A 119 -8.52 -2.25 13.65
C ILE A 119 -7.02 -2.44 13.79
N ILE A 120 -6.52 -2.41 15.02
CA ILE A 120 -5.10 -2.62 15.30
C ILE A 120 -4.71 -4.06 14.94
N LYS A 121 -3.70 -4.22 14.07
CA LYS A 121 -3.28 -5.52 13.51
C LYS A 121 -4.43 -6.24 12.79
N GLY A 122 -5.27 -5.49 12.10
CA GLY A 122 -6.37 -6.02 11.32
C GLY A 122 -5.90 -6.93 10.19
N ASP A 123 -4.70 -6.72 9.68
CA ASP A 123 -4.01 -7.58 8.71
C ASP A 123 -3.84 -9.04 9.20
N LEU A 124 -3.86 -9.27 10.51
CA LEU A 124 -3.77 -10.61 11.13
C LEU A 124 -5.12 -11.22 11.50
N SER A 125 -6.14 -10.40 11.71
CA SER A 125 -7.45 -10.82 12.27
C SER A 125 -8.59 -10.78 11.26
N GLU A 126 -8.52 -9.86 10.27
CA GLU A 126 -9.59 -9.56 9.32
C GLU A 126 -9.21 -9.99 7.90
N PRO A 127 -9.84 -11.04 7.34
CA PRO A 127 -9.48 -11.54 6.00
C PRO A 127 -9.50 -10.51 4.88
N THR A 128 -10.42 -9.53 4.94
CA THR A 128 -10.50 -8.44 3.96
C THR A 128 -9.31 -7.50 4.06
N ILE A 129 -8.86 -7.15 5.26
CA ILE A 129 -7.66 -6.33 5.50
C ILE A 129 -6.41 -7.13 5.09
N SER A 130 -6.33 -8.42 5.45
CA SER A 130 -5.23 -9.29 5.04
C SER A 130 -5.09 -9.36 3.51
N ALA A 131 -6.21 -9.44 2.79
CA ALA A 131 -6.20 -9.41 1.32
C ALA A 131 -5.70 -8.05 0.79
N ALA A 132 -6.16 -6.94 1.37
CA ALA A 132 -5.70 -5.60 1.03
C ALA A 132 -4.18 -5.44 1.28
N SER A 133 -3.66 -5.97 2.38
CA SER A 133 -2.23 -5.98 2.71
C SER A 133 -1.39 -6.63 1.60
N ILE A 134 -1.85 -7.77 1.07
CA ILE A 134 -1.17 -8.46 -0.03
C ILE A 134 -1.19 -7.61 -1.29
N ILE A 135 -2.34 -7.05 -1.67
CA ILE A 135 -2.45 -6.20 -2.87
C ILE A 135 -1.54 -4.98 -2.76
N ALA A 136 -1.61 -4.25 -1.65
CA ALA A 136 -0.76 -3.07 -1.43
C ALA A 136 0.73 -3.43 -1.47
N LYS A 137 1.13 -4.52 -0.80
CA LYS A 137 2.53 -4.96 -0.72
C LYS A 137 3.08 -5.38 -2.07
N VAL A 138 2.38 -6.23 -2.81
CA VAL A 138 2.84 -6.70 -4.13
C VAL A 138 2.92 -5.55 -5.13
N THR A 139 1.90 -4.68 -5.16
CA THR A 139 1.89 -3.51 -6.02
C THR A 139 3.09 -2.60 -5.74
N ARG A 140 3.33 -2.30 -4.47
CA ARG A 140 4.47 -1.48 -4.06
C ARG A 140 5.82 -2.11 -4.42
N ASP A 141 5.98 -3.42 -4.20
CA ASP A 141 7.23 -4.11 -4.51
C ASP A 141 7.52 -4.11 -6.02
N ARG A 142 6.49 -4.20 -6.87
CA ARG A 142 6.60 -4.07 -8.32
C ARG A 142 7.02 -2.65 -8.74
N GLN A 143 6.43 -1.61 -8.14
CA GLN A 143 6.87 -0.23 -8.36
C GLN A 143 8.35 -0.02 -8.01
N MET A 144 8.85 -0.65 -6.95
CA MET A 144 10.27 -0.58 -6.60
C MET A 144 11.17 -1.29 -7.61
N SER A 145 10.69 -2.37 -8.22
CA SER A 145 11.42 -3.07 -9.29
C SER A 145 11.45 -2.25 -10.59
N GLU A 146 10.36 -1.54 -10.90
CA GLU A 146 10.30 -0.62 -12.03
C GLU A 146 11.24 0.57 -11.85
N LEU A 147 11.27 1.17 -10.64
CA LEU A 147 12.21 2.23 -10.29
C LEU A 147 13.66 1.77 -10.34
N ASP A 148 13.93 0.53 -9.95
CA ASP A 148 15.27 -0.06 -10.03
C ASP A 148 15.77 -0.16 -11.48
N SER A 149 14.86 -0.50 -12.39
CA SER A 149 15.17 -0.54 -13.82
C SER A 149 15.51 0.84 -14.40
N GLN A 150 14.90 1.90 -13.87
CA GLN A 150 15.17 3.29 -14.28
C GLN A 150 16.43 3.87 -13.60
N TYR A 151 16.69 3.46 -12.35
CA TYR A 151 17.77 3.97 -11.51
C TYR A 151 18.57 2.83 -10.86
N PRO A 152 19.21 1.95 -11.66
CA PRO A 152 19.84 0.73 -11.15
C PRO A 152 20.96 0.97 -10.13
N GLN A 153 21.57 2.16 -10.15
CA GLN A 153 22.65 2.54 -9.24
C GLN A 153 22.19 2.68 -7.76
N TYR A 154 20.88 2.76 -7.50
CA TYR A 154 20.34 2.85 -6.11
C TYR A 154 20.00 1.49 -5.51
N GLY A 155 19.63 0.48 -6.33
CA GLY A 155 19.30 -0.87 -5.87
C GLY A 155 17.92 -0.98 -5.20
N PHE A 156 16.92 -0.25 -5.70
CA PHE A 156 15.57 -0.20 -5.14
C PHE A 156 14.85 -1.55 -5.10
N ALA A 157 15.11 -2.42 -6.09
CA ALA A 157 14.53 -3.76 -6.12
C ALA A 157 14.97 -4.60 -4.92
N GLN A 158 16.19 -4.40 -4.39
CA GLN A 158 16.73 -5.16 -3.29
C GLN A 158 16.18 -4.70 -1.93
N HIS A 159 16.24 -3.39 -1.65
CA HIS A 159 15.88 -2.86 -0.33
C HIS A 159 14.51 -2.16 -0.30
N LYS A 160 13.76 -2.22 -1.41
CA LYS A 160 12.38 -1.67 -1.53
C LYS A 160 12.24 -0.21 -1.07
N GLY A 161 13.33 0.57 -1.26
CA GLY A 161 13.37 1.98 -0.90
C GLY A 161 13.68 2.29 0.57
N TYR A 162 13.89 1.28 1.41
CA TYR A 162 14.27 1.49 2.82
C TYR A 162 15.68 2.06 2.93
N GLY A 163 15.93 2.84 4.00
CA GLY A 163 17.22 3.47 4.30
C GLY A 163 18.29 2.49 4.78
N THR A 164 18.56 1.45 4.00
CA THR A 164 19.66 0.52 4.27
C THR A 164 21.01 1.18 4.00
N GLN A 165 22.08 0.60 4.52
CA GLN A 165 23.43 1.10 4.26
C GLN A 165 23.74 1.24 2.77
N LYS A 166 23.30 0.29 1.95
CA LYS A 166 23.46 0.36 0.48
C LYS A 166 22.75 1.57 -0.12
N HIS A 167 21.53 1.85 0.33
CA HIS A 167 20.76 3.01 -0.13
C HIS A 167 21.43 4.32 0.29
N LEU A 168 21.90 4.42 1.53
CA LEU A 168 22.61 5.62 2.03
C LEU A 168 23.94 5.87 1.30
N ILE A 169 24.69 4.80 0.95
CA ILE A 169 25.88 4.91 0.10
C ILE A 169 25.53 5.43 -1.29
N ALA A 170 24.46 4.93 -1.89
CA ALA A 170 24.01 5.41 -3.20
C ALA A 170 23.58 6.88 -3.14
N LEU A 171 22.86 7.29 -2.09
CA LEU A 171 22.52 8.71 -1.84
C LEU A 171 23.74 9.59 -1.69
N SER A 172 24.76 9.16 -0.94
CA SER A 172 26.01 9.90 -0.79
C SER A 172 26.74 10.07 -2.11
N LYS A 173 26.64 9.11 -3.02
CA LYS A 173 27.35 9.12 -4.31
C LYS A 173 26.59 9.85 -5.41
N TYR A 174 25.28 9.70 -5.46
CA TYR A 174 24.45 10.14 -6.60
C TYR A 174 23.43 11.23 -6.22
N GLY A 175 23.28 11.53 -4.91
CA GLY A 175 22.28 12.45 -4.40
C GLY A 175 20.84 11.89 -4.41
N PRO A 176 19.87 12.61 -3.85
CA PRO A 176 18.46 12.26 -3.94
C PRO A 176 17.89 12.60 -5.32
N ILE A 177 16.98 11.76 -5.81
CA ILE A 177 16.25 11.98 -7.06
C ILE A 177 15.01 12.81 -6.75
N GLN A 178 14.88 13.98 -7.39
CA GLN A 178 13.73 14.86 -7.21
C GLN A 178 12.42 14.17 -7.63
N GLY A 179 11.37 14.33 -6.84
CA GLY A 179 10.05 13.74 -7.10
C GLY A 179 9.96 12.23 -6.81
N ILE A 180 11.07 11.58 -6.44
CA ILE A 180 11.15 10.16 -6.09
C ILE A 180 11.52 9.97 -4.62
N HIS A 181 12.58 10.63 -4.15
CA HIS A 181 12.93 10.62 -2.73
C HIS A 181 12.04 11.58 -1.93
N ARG A 182 11.74 11.19 -0.70
CA ARG A 182 10.90 11.94 0.23
C ARG A 182 11.78 12.92 1.00
N HIS A 183 11.77 14.17 0.59
CA HIS A 183 12.69 15.20 1.09
C HIS A 183 12.48 15.54 2.57
N THR A 184 11.30 15.31 3.11
CA THR A 184 10.99 15.54 4.53
C THR A 184 11.45 14.41 5.45
N PHE A 185 11.90 13.26 4.91
CA PHE A 185 12.39 12.14 5.72
C PHE A 185 13.80 12.39 6.21
N GLY A 186 14.08 12.05 7.50
CA GLY A 186 15.33 12.36 8.19
C GLY A 186 16.59 12.08 7.37
N PRO A 187 16.82 10.85 6.88
CA PRO A 187 18.05 10.56 6.13
C PRO A 187 18.22 11.36 4.84
N ILE A 188 17.11 11.75 4.17
CA ILE A 188 17.16 12.50 2.91
C ILE A 188 17.54 13.96 3.15
N LYS A 189 17.09 14.55 4.25
CA LYS A 189 17.41 15.95 4.62
C LYS A 189 18.90 16.24 4.70
N GLU A 190 19.71 15.23 4.96
CA GLU A 190 21.17 15.36 5.08
C GLU A 190 21.87 15.51 3.71
N PHE A 191 21.15 15.27 2.61
CA PHE A 191 21.66 15.30 1.23
C PHE A 191 21.10 16.46 0.39
N ILE A 192 20.32 17.37 0.98
CA ILE A 192 19.64 18.50 0.27
C ILE A 192 20.28 19.82 0.62
#